data_1639340345e67dd542b08067c6e3caa1
#
_entry.id   1639340345e67dd542b08067c6e3caa1
#
_cell.length_a   1.000
_cell.length_b   1.000
_cell.length_c   1.000
_cell.angle_alpha   90.00
_cell.angle_beta   90.00
_cell.angle_gamma   90.00
#
_symmetry.space_group_name_H-M   'P 1'
#
loop_
_entity.id
_entity.type
_entity.pdbx_description
1 polymer ?
#
loop_
_entity_poly.entity_id
_entity_poly.type
_entity_poly.pdbx_seq_one_letter_code
_entity_poly.pdbx_strand_id
1 'polypeptide(L)'
;MSRHIETLAAETVRFGLKGRVAGSHLTSMHSMDNYYVSKLIPLMAEAEINVIPNPLINIMLQGRHDTYPKRRGMTRVRELMAADLNVSFGHDCVMDPWYSMGSGDMLEVAHMAIHVAQMAGIEDKCKIFDAITVNSAKTMGLQGYGLDIGCKADLVVLQAADVTEALRLKPNRLFVIKAGKVIARTAPRVGELFLSGRPASIDMGRDYVPPVLQR
;
A
#
# COMPACT_ATOMS: atom_id res chain seq x y z
N MET A 1 -15.41 17.56 -13.02
CA MET A 1 -14.89 16.36 -12.33
C MET A 1 -14.94 15.20 -13.33
N SER A 2 -13.83 14.43 -13.47
CA SER A 2 -13.76 13.30 -14.41
C SER A 2 -14.56 12.10 -13.89
N ARG A 3 -15.36 11.50 -14.76
CA ARG A 3 -16.13 10.25 -14.50
C ARG A 3 -15.65 9.10 -15.38
N HIS A 4 -14.45 9.17 -15.90
CA HIS A 4 -13.91 8.16 -16.82
C HIS A 4 -13.84 6.76 -16.22
N ILE A 5 -13.81 6.63 -14.90
CA ILE A 5 -13.84 5.33 -14.23
C ILE A 5 -15.16 4.58 -14.47
N GLU A 6 -16.28 5.30 -14.56
CA GLU A 6 -17.57 4.70 -14.92
C GLU A 6 -17.54 4.11 -16.35
N THR A 7 -17.00 4.87 -17.30
CA THR A 7 -16.78 4.38 -18.66
C THR A 7 -15.83 3.19 -18.70
N LEU A 8 -14.70 3.27 -17.95
CA LEU A 8 -13.74 2.17 -17.87
C LEU A 8 -14.40 0.88 -17.38
N ALA A 9 -15.19 0.96 -16.31
CA ALA A 9 -15.88 -0.20 -15.75
C ALA A 9 -16.91 -0.77 -16.73
N ALA A 10 -17.76 0.08 -17.33
CA ALA A 10 -18.76 -0.34 -18.32
C ALA A 10 -18.12 -1.02 -19.55
N GLU A 11 -17.06 -0.44 -20.10
CA GLU A 11 -16.35 -1.02 -21.25
C GLU A 11 -15.62 -2.32 -20.88
N THR A 12 -15.09 -2.42 -19.65
CA THR A 12 -14.49 -3.66 -19.14
C THR A 12 -15.49 -4.82 -19.16
N VAL A 13 -16.71 -4.57 -18.69
CA VAL A 13 -17.79 -5.58 -18.73
C VAL A 13 -18.17 -5.89 -20.18
N ARG A 14 -18.35 -4.85 -21.01
CA ARG A 14 -18.75 -5.00 -22.41
C ARG A 14 -17.78 -5.86 -23.22
N PHE A 15 -16.46 -5.69 -22.97
CA PHE A 15 -15.42 -6.44 -23.69
C PHE A 15 -15.00 -7.75 -23.02
N GLY A 16 -15.61 -8.15 -21.90
CA GLY A 16 -15.27 -9.39 -21.18
C GLY A 16 -13.86 -9.35 -20.60
N LEU A 17 -13.38 -8.18 -20.15
CA LEU A 17 -12.02 -7.97 -19.64
C LEU A 17 -11.96 -7.97 -18.09
N LYS A 18 -12.97 -8.52 -17.42
CA LYS A 18 -13.04 -8.59 -15.95
C LYS A 18 -11.75 -9.10 -15.34
N GLY A 19 -11.29 -8.44 -14.28
CA GLY A 19 -10.06 -8.77 -13.56
C GLY A 19 -8.75 -8.40 -14.28
N ARG A 20 -8.79 -8.00 -15.54
CA ARG A 20 -7.60 -7.69 -16.36
C ARG A 20 -7.41 -6.20 -16.65
N VAL A 21 -8.26 -5.35 -16.10
CA VAL A 21 -8.21 -3.90 -16.26
C VAL A 21 -7.86 -3.23 -14.95
N ALA A 22 -6.98 -2.25 -14.99
CA ALA A 22 -6.59 -1.47 -13.83
C ALA A 22 -6.85 0.02 -14.05
N GLY A 23 -7.33 0.70 -13.00
CA GLY A 23 -7.44 2.15 -12.93
C GLY A 23 -6.37 2.70 -11.98
N SER A 24 -5.41 3.48 -12.53
CA SER A 24 -4.39 4.13 -11.72
C SER A 24 -4.89 5.47 -11.17
N HIS A 25 -4.42 5.83 -9.97
CA HIS A 25 -4.75 7.02 -9.19
C HIS A 25 -6.21 7.11 -8.74
N LEU A 26 -7.16 7.20 -9.65
CA LEU A 26 -8.60 7.44 -9.44
C LEU A 26 -8.89 8.62 -8.50
N THR A 27 -8.03 9.63 -8.50
CA THR A 27 -8.08 10.76 -7.57
C THR A 27 -9.37 11.58 -7.66
N SER A 28 -10.03 11.60 -8.82
CA SER A 28 -11.33 12.29 -8.95
C SER A 28 -12.40 11.76 -7.96
N MET A 29 -12.27 10.51 -7.51
CA MET A 29 -13.20 9.93 -6.52
C MET A 29 -13.18 10.65 -5.17
N HIS A 30 -12.09 11.34 -4.80
CA HIS A 30 -12.03 12.11 -3.55
C HIS A 30 -13.06 13.25 -3.49
N SER A 31 -13.52 13.72 -4.64
CA SER A 31 -14.45 14.85 -4.77
C SER A 31 -15.82 14.45 -5.30
N MET A 32 -16.06 13.17 -5.55
CA MET A 32 -17.38 12.66 -5.92
C MET A 32 -18.29 12.60 -4.69
N ASP A 33 -19.57 12.92 -4.88
CA ASP A 33 -20.56 12.79 -3.81
C ASP A 33 -20.81 11.32 -3.42
N ASN A 34 -21.33 11.11 -2.21
CA ASN A 34 -21.52 9.77 -1.67
C ASN A 34 -22.58 8.98 -2.43
N TYR A 35 -23.63 9.65 -2.93
CA TYR A 35 -24.69 8.95 -3.69
C TYR A 35 -24.12 8.40 -5.00
N TYR A 36 -23.40 9.22 -5.76
CA TYR A 36 -22.78 8.78 -7.01
C TYR A 36 -21.81 7.60 -6.77
N VAL A 37 -20.95 7.71 -5.75
CA VAL A 37 -20.00 6.64 -5.41
C VAL A 37 -20.69 5.35 -4.99
N SER A 38 -21.84 5.43 -4.29
CA SER A 38 -22.63 4.25 -3.93
C SER A 38 -23.16 3.46 -5.13
N LYS A 39 -23.27 4.10 -6.30
CA LYS A 39 -23.67 3.46 -7.57
C LYS A 39 -22.45 3.03 -8.39
N LEU A 40 -21.36 3.78 -8.31
CA LEU A 40 -20.13 3.52 -9.05
C LEU A 40 -19.39 2.28 -8.52
N ILE A 41 -19.27 2.12 -7.20
CA ILE A 41 -18.52 1.00 -6.60
C ILE A 41 -19.09 -0.37 -7.03
N PRO A 42 -20.40 -0.64 -7.00
CA PRO A 42 -20.96 -1.90 -7.53
C PRO A 42 -20.60 -2.16 -9.00
N LEU A 43 -20.61 -1.13 -9.85
CA LEU A 43 -20.21 -1.26 -11.25
C LEU A 43 -18.73 -1.61 -11.39
N MET A 44 -17.88 -0.99 -10.58
CA MET A 44 -16.44 -1.30 -10.55
C MET A 44 -16.19 -2.73 -10.05
N ALA A 45 -16.95 -3.19 -9.06
CA ALA A 45 -16.88 -4.55 -8.53
C ALA A 45 -17.34 -5.58 -9.57
N GLU A 46 -18.45 -5.33 -10.26
CA GLU A 46 -18.92 -6.18 -11.37
C GLU A 46 -17.86 -6.31 -12.48
N ALA A 47 -17.17 -5.22 -12.78
CA ALA A 47 -16.10 -5.18 -13.77
C ALA A 47 -14.77 -5.77 -13.24
N GLU A 48 -14.68 -6.09 -11.95
CA GLU A 48 -13.45 -6.55 -11.29
C GLU A 48 -12.26 -5.61 -11.56
N ILE A 49 -12.48 -4.31 -11.49
CA ILE A 49 -11.44 -3.31 -11.73
C ILE A 49 -10.36 -3.40 -10.63
N ASN A 50 -9.12 -3.57 -11.03
CA ASN A 50 -7.99 -3.38 -10.14
C ASN A 50 -7.76 -1.88 -9.92
N VAL A 51 -7.62 -1.44 -8.69
CA VAL A 51 -7.43 -0.02 -8.35
C VAL A 51 -6.01 0.20 -7.84
N ILE A 52 -5.29 1.17 -8.45
CA ILE A 52 -3.89 1.46 -8.10
C ILE A 52 -3.77 2.90 -7.59
N PRO A 53 -4.09 3.19 -6.32
CA PRO A 53 -3.77 4.48 -5.72
C PRO A 53 -2.26 4.64 -5.54
N ASN A 54 -1.77 5.89 -5.72
CA ASN A 54 -0.36 6.24 -5.57
C ASN A 54 -0.21 7.30 -4.45
N PRO A 55 -0.21 6.90 -3.16
CA PRO A 55 -0.39 7.81 -2.03
C PRO A 55 0.58 8.99 -2.01
N LEU A 56 1.87 8.74 -2.24
CA LEU A 56 2.92 9.74 -2.17
C LEU A 56 2.69 10.87 -3.17
N ILE A 57 2.52 10.54 -4.44
CA ILE A 57 2.31 11.54 -5.48
C ILE A 57 0.91 12.14 -5.43
N ASN A 58 -0.11 11.36 -5.09
CA ASN A 58 -1.48 11.87 -5.05
C ASN A 58 -1.65 12.96 -3.99
N ILE A 59 -1.14 12.76 -2.76
CA ILE A 59 -1.22 13.79 -1.71
C ILE A 59 -0.36 15.02 -2.04
N MET A 60 0.72 14.83 -2.79
CA MET A 60 1.63 15.91 -3.18
C MET A 60 1.03 16.82 -4.26
N LEU A 61 0.36 16.23 -5.25
CA LEU A 61 -0.11 16.97 -6.42
C LEU A 61 -1.58 17.39 -6.34
N GLN A 62 -2.44 16.59 -5.73
CA GLN A 62 -3.87 16.85 -5.72
C GLN A 62 -4.26 17.92 -4.69
N GLY A 63 -5.33 18.68 -5.00
CA GLY A 63 -5.83 19.72 -4.12
C GLY A 63 -4.91 20.94 -3.96
N ARG A 64 -3.95 21.17 -4.86
CA ARG A 64 -3.03 22.31 -4.78
C ARG A 64 -3.76 23.66 -4.87
N HIS A 65 -4.85 23.74 -5.62
CA HIS A 65 -5.67 24.95 -5.75
C HIS A 65 -6.67 25.15 -4.61
N ASP A 66 -6.84 24.14 -3.72
CA ASP A 66 -7.67 24.29 -2.55
C ASP A 66 -6.96 25.20 -1.53
N THR A 67 -7.69 26.11 -0.92
CA THR A 67 -7.20 26.91 0.20
C THR A 67 -7.36 26.12 1.50
N TYR A 68 -8.53 26.20 2.13
CA TYR A 68 -8.90 25.42 3.32
C TYR A 68 -10.42 25.20 3.33
N PRO A 69 -10.90 23.98 3.70
CA PRO A 69 -10.09 22.77 3.99
C PRO A 69 -9.48 22.17 2.71
N LYS A 70 -8.24 21.66 2.82
CA LYS A 70 -7.58 20.97 1.72
C LYS A 70 -8.04 19.51 1.60
N ARG A 71 -8.33 19.09 0.38
CA ARG A 71 -8.61 17.68 0.07
C ARG A 71 -7.31 16.85 0.10
N ARG A 72 -7.41 15.58 0.53
CA ARG A 72 -6.25 14.69 0.59
C ARG A 72 -5.80 14.15 -0.77
N GLY A 73 -6.60 14.29 -1.80
CA GLY A 73 -6.28 13.84 -3.14
C GLY A 73 -6.26 12.32 -3.36
N MET A 74 -6.68 11.53 -2.36
CA MET A 74 -6.74 10.08 -2.45
C MET A 74 -8.10 9.58 -2.92
N THR A 75 -8.10 8.52 -3.74
CA THR A 75 -9.31 7.75 -3.99
C THR A 75 -9.87 7.14 -2.68
N ARG A 76 -11.07 6.59 -2.74
CA ARG A 76 -11.81 6.08 -1.56
C ARG A 76 -11.36 4.66 -1.18
N VAL A 77 -10.09 4.50 -0.80
CA VAL A 77 -9.42 3.22 -0.54
C VAL A 77 -10.22 2.33 0.40
N ARG A 78 -10.67 2.85 1.56
CA ARG A 78 -11.42 2.10 2.55
C ARG A 78 -12.73 1.54 1.98
N GLU A 79 -13.48 2.36 1.26
CA GLU A 79 -14.78 1.97 0.68
C GLU A 79 -14.59 0.94 -0.45
N LEU A 80 -13.55 1.10 -1.26
CA LEU A 80 -13.20 0.16 -2.33
C LEU A 80 -12.79 -1.20 -1.77
N MET A 81 -11.93 -1.23 -0.75
CA MET A 81 -11.54 -2.49 -0.08
C MET A 81 -12.72 -3.14 0.66
N ALA A 82 -13.64 -2.35 1.24
CA ALA A 82 -14.85 -2.88 1.88
C ALA A 82 -15.85 -3.49 0.89
N ALA A 83 -15.73 -3.14 -0.38
CA ALA A 83 -16.51 -3.71 -1.48
C ALA A 83 -15.75 -4.82 -2.23
N ASP A 84 -14.70 -5.39 -1.62
CA ASP A 84 -13.86 -6.48 -2.13
C ASP A 84 -13.17 -6.18 -3.48
N LEU A 85 -13.04 -4.90 -3.86
CA LEU A 85 -12.21 -4.56 -5.01
C LEU A 85 -10.73 -4.81 -4.70
N ASN A 86 -10.01 -5.30 -5.69
CA ASN A 86 -8.57 -5.45 -5.58
C ASN A 86 -7.89 -4.07 -5.61
N VAL A 87 -7.43 -3.62 -4.45
CA VAL A 87 -6.66 -2.37 -4.31
C VAL A 87 -5.20 -2.72 -4.10
N SER A 88 -4.33 -2.22 -4.98
CA SER A 88 -2.88 -2.35 -4.89
C SER A 88 -2.24 -0.97 -4.97
N PHE A 89 -1.25 -0.69 -4.13
CA PHE A 89 -0.60 0.62 -4.16
C PHE A 89 0.55 0.65 -5.17
N GLY A 90 0.70 1.82 -5.82
CA GLY A 90 1.85 2.13 -6.65
C GLY A 90 2.72 3.21 -6.00
N HIS A 91 4.01 3.22 -6.32
CA HIS A 91 4.93 4.28 -5.92
C HIS A 91 4.81 5.48 -6.87
N ASP A 92 4.65 5.20 -8.16
CA ASP A 92 4.60 6.15 -9.28
C ASP A 92 5.96 6.84 -9.47
N CYS A 93 6.12 8.04 -8.96
CA CYS A 93 7.28 8.88 -9.17
C CYS A 93 8.45 8.51 -8.23
N VAL A 94 9.66 8.38 -8.80
CA VAL A 94 10.90 8.14 -8.07
C VAL A 94 11.94 9.16 -8.51
N MET A 95 12.20 10.19 -7.69
CA MET A 95 13.17 11.25 -7.96
C MET A 95 12.98 11.92 -9.33
N ASP A 96 11.75 12.18 -9.70
CA ASP A 96 11.40 12.84 -10.96
C ASP A 96 10.86 14.27 -10.73
N PRO A 97 10.58 15.05 -11.82
CA PRO A 97 10.09 16.43 -11.69
C PRO A 97 8.75 16.58 -10.95
N TRP A 98 7.94 15.53 -10.88
CA TRP A 98 6.64 15.54 -10.22
C TRP A 98 6.76 15.26 -8.72
N TYR A 99 7.70 14.39 -8.32
CA TYR A 99 7.93 14.02 -6.93
C TYR A 99 9.40 13.65 -6.70
N SER A 100 10.17 14.58 -6.17
CA SER A 100 11.61 14.44 -5.97
C SER A 100 12.00 13.56 -4.76
N MET A 101 11.05 13.20 -3.90
CA MET A 101 11.30 12.48 -2.63
C MET A 101 11.13 10.97 -2.75
N GLY A 102 10.70 10.46 -3.90
CA GLY A 102 10.44 9.04 -4.09
C GLY A 102 11.69 8.17 -3.96
N SER A 103 11.61 7.12 -3.16
CA SER A 103 12.70 6.19 -2.86
C SER A 103 12.58 4.84 -3.59
N GLY A 104 11.43 4.54 -4.19
CA GLY A 104 11.08 3.22 -4.72
C GLY A 104 10.70 2.20 -3.64
N ASP A 105 10.60 2.62 -2.38
CA ASP A 105 10.28 1.76 -1.24
C ASP A 105 8.77 1.60 -1.04
N MET A 106 8.25 0.39 -1.26
CA MET A 106 6.82 0.09 -1.09
C MET A 106 6.36 0.12 0.39
N LEU A 107 7.25 -0.04 1.37
CA LEU A 107 6.89 0.17 2.78
C LEU A 107 6.65 1.66 3.07
N GLU A 108 7.35 2.56 2.40
CA GLU A 108 7.10 4.00 2.48
C GLU A 108 5.71 4.33 1.91
N VAL A 109 5.37 3.75 0.76
CA VAL A 109 4.05 3.88 0.14
C VAL A 109 2.94 3.41 1.07
N ALA A 110 3.09 2.22 1.66
CA ALA A 110 2.13 1.65 2.59
C ALA A 110 2.01 2.49 3.88
N HIS A 111 3.14 2.97 4.42
CA HIS A 111 3.16 3.87 5.57
C HIS A 111 2.36 5.16 5.29
N MET A 112 2.56 5.79 4.14
CA MET A 112 1.78 6.97 3.73
C MET A 112 0.31 6.62 3.55
N ALA A 113 -0.01 5.48 2.92
CA ALA A 113 -1.38 5.04 2.71
C ALA A 113 -2.17 4.90 4.02
N ILE A 114 -1.57 4.35 5.09
CA ILE A 114 -2.18 4.28 6.43
C ILE A 114 -2.70 5.65 6.88
N HIS A 115 -1.89 6.69 6.73
CA HIS A 115 -2.22 8.04 7.19
C HIS A 115 -3.27 8.70 6.29
N VAL A 116 -3.07 8.67 4.97
CA VAL A 116 -3.95 9.37 4.03
C VAL A 116 -5.32 8.70 3.93
N ALA A 117 -5.38 7.37 3.95
CA ALA A 117 -6.64 6.62 3.95
C ALA A 117 -7.25 6.48 5.36
N GLN A 118 -6.56 6.92 6.42
CA GLN A 118 -6.99 6.80 7.83
C GLN A 118 -7.28 5.33 8.23
N MET A 119 -6.38 4.43 7.86
CA MET A 119 -6.50 2.98 8.06
C MET A 119 -5.41 2.48 9.03
N ALA A 120 -5.52 2.85 10.31
CA ALA A 120 -4.51 2.54 11.33
C ALA A 120 -4.90 1.39 12.28
N GLY A 121 -6.08 0.78 12.10
CA GLY A 121 -6.51 -0.41 12.85
C GLY A 121 -5.60 -1.62 12.58
N ILE A 122 -5.65 -2.65 13.42
CA ILE A 122 -4.82 -3.86 13.26
C ILE A 122 -5.13 -4.53 11.91
N GLU A 123 -6.41 -4.79 11.64
CA GLU A 123 -6.84 -5.38 10.37
C GLU A 123 -6.56 -4.47 9.17
N ASP A 124 -6.75 -3.16 9.33
CA ASP A 124 -6.45 -2.17 8.28
C ASP A 124 -4.99 -2.24 7.86
N LYS A 125 -4.05 -2.36 8.81
CA LYS A 125 -2.61 -2.47 8.52
C LYS A 125 -2.28 -3.73 7.72
N CYS A 126 -2.93 -4.87 8.04
CA CYS A 126 -2.79 -6.08 7.24
C CYS A 126 -3.29 -5.87 5.80
N LYS A 127 -4.48 -5.28 5.61
CA LYS A 127 -5.00 -4.95 4.28
C LYS A 127 -4.08 -4.00 3.49
N ILE A 128 -3.49 -3.02 4.16
CA ILE A 128 -2.52 -2.10 3.55
C ILE A 128 -1.23 -2.84 3.14
N PHE A 129 -0.78 -3.79 3.96
CA PHE A 129 0.38 -4.61 3.62
C PHE A 129 0.10 -5.55 2.45
N ASP A 130 -1.08 -6.16 2.41
CA ASP A 130 -1.54 -6.97 1.28
C ASP A 130 -1.59 -6.14 -0.02
N ALA A 131 -1.96 -4.87 0.08
CA ALA A 131 -2.03 -3.97 -1.08
C ALA A 131 -0.67 -3.67 -1.72
N ILE A 132 0.45 -3.88 -1.02
CA ILE A 132 1.81 -3.77 -1.57
C ILE A 132 2.45 -5.13 -1.87
N THR A 133 1.75 -6.23 -1.64
CA THR A 133 2.23 -7.61 -1.83
C THR A 133 1.28 -8.42 -2.68
N VAL A 134 0.40 -9.20 -2.09
CA VAL A 134 -0.48 -10.15 -2.79
C VAL A 134 -1.47 -9.49 -3.74
N ASN A 135 -2.01 -8.32 -3.37
CA ASN A 135 -2.93 -7.58 -4.24
C ASN A 135 -2.19 -7.01 -5.47
N SER A 136 -0.95 -6.55 -5.26
CA SER A 136 -0.10 -6.09 -6.36
C SER A 136 0.24 -7.23 -7.32
N ALA A 137 0.54 -8.42 -6.80
CA ALA A 137 0.76 -9.60 -7.60
C ALA A 137 -0.49 -9.98 -8.41
N LYS A 138 -1.69 -9.90 -7.80
CA LYS A 138 -2.98 -10.11 -8.48
C LYS A 138 -3.19 -9.09 -9.60
N THR A 139 -2.94 -7.80 -9.34
CA THR A 139 -3.04 -6.74 -10.35
C THR A 139 -2.14 -7.01 -11.56
N MET A 140 -0.93 -7.51 -11.32
CA MET A 140 0.05 -7.85 -12.37
C MET A 140 -0.18 -9.23 -13.02
N GLY A 141 -1.18 -10.00 -12.57
CA GLY A 141 -1.46 -11.34 -13.07
C GLY A 141 -0.36 -12.37 -12.80
N LEU A 142 0.45 -12.15 -11.75
CA LEU A 142 1.57 -13.05 -11.41
C LEU A 142 1.06 -14.39 -10.88
N GLN A 143 1.57 -15.48 -11.46
CA GLN A 143 1.28 -16.83 -11.02
C GLN A 143 2.39 -17.35 -10.09
N GLY A 144 2.00 -18.14 -9.08
CA GLY A 144 2.96 -18.73 -8.13
C GLY A 144 3.65 -17.69 -7.24
N TYR A 145 2.97 -16.59 -6.94
CA TYR A 145 3.40 -15.60 -5.97
C TYR A 145 2.76 -15.89 -4.60
N GLY A 146 3.57 -15.88 -3.54
CA GLY A 146 3.12 -16.12 -2.17
C GLY A 146 4.14 -16.91 -1.36
N LEU A 147 3.73 -17.28 -0.13
CA LEU A 147 4.56 -18.06 0.80
C LEU A 147 4.16 -19.54 0.87
N ASP A 148 3.18 -19.96 0.09
CA ASP A 148 2.69 -21.32 0.08
C ASP A 148 3.66 -22.29 -0.63
N ILE A 149 3.55 -23.57 -0.30
CA ILE A 149 4.32 -24.63 -0.97
C ILE A 149 3.97 -24.63 -2.46
N GLY A 150 4.99 -24.61 -3.30
CA GLY A 150 4.86 -24.56 -4.76
C GLY A 150 4.92 -23.16 -5.35
N CYS A 151 4.88 -22.09 -4.52
CA CYS A 151 5.15 -20.74 -4.97
C CYS A 151 6.64 -20.55 -5.30
N LYS A 152 6.93 -19.54 -6.14
CA LYS A 152 8.31 -19.11 -6.37
C LYS A 152 8.89 -18.56 -5.08
N ALA A 153 10.11 -18.92 -4.75
CA ALA A 153 10.81 -18.40 -3.58
C ALA A 153 11.34 -16.98 -3.86
N ASP A 154 10.41 -16.04 -4.07
CA ASP A 154 10.65 -14.60 -4.21
C ASP A 154 10.28 -13.95 -2.88
N LEU A 155 11.27 -13.74 -2.00
CA LEU A 155 11.06 -13.41 -0.60
C LEU A 155 11.87 -12.19 -0.19
N VAL A 156 11.33 -11.41 0.74
CA VAL A 156 12.07 -10.35 1.43
C VAL A 156 11.99 -10.62 2.94
N VAL A 157 13.14 -10.72 3.60
CA VAL A 157 13.23 -10.82 5.05
C VAL A 157 13.48 -9.43 5.61
N LEU A 158 12.55 -8.97 6.43
CA LEU A 158 12.60 -7.64 7.06
C LEU A 158 13.11 -7.74 8.50
N GLN A 159 13.79 -6.70 8.97
CA GLN A 159 14.13 -6.54 10.38
C GLN A 159 12.89 -6.03 11.15
N ALA A 160 11.85 -6.84 11.22
CA ALA A 160 10.60 -6.53 11.90
C ALA A 160 9.97 -7.82 12.45
N ALA A 161 9.33 -7.72 13.59
CA ALA A 161 8.67 -8.86 14.23
C ALA A 161 7.34 -9.21 13.56
N ASP A 162 6.63 -8.21 13.04
CA ASP A 162 5.31 -8.34 12.42
C ASP A 162 5.04 -7.23 11.39
N VAL A 163 3.86 -7.28 10.77
CA VAL A 163 3.39 -6.30 9.78
C VAL A 163 3.32 -4.89 10.34
N THR A 164 2.90 -4.72 11.60
CA THR A 164 2.83 -3.39 12.24
C THR A 164 4.20 -2.78 12.37
N GLU A 165 5.18 -3.55 12.82
CA GLU A 165 6.57 -3.11 12.94
C GLU A 165 7.19 -2.83 11.56
N ALA A 166 6.90 -3.67 10.56
CA ALA A 166 7.35 -3.44 9.19
C ALA A 166 6.86 -2.09 8.65
N LEU A 167 5.57 -1.78 8.83
CA LEU A 167 4.96 -0.53 8.37
C LEU A 167 5.41 0.69 9.18
N ARG A 168 5.56 0.52 10.52
CA ARG A 168 5.96 1.58 11.44
C ARG A 168 7.42 2.01 11.23
N LEU A 169 8.33 1.03 11.19
CA LEU A 169 9.76 1.27 11.19
C LEU A 169 10.36 1.38 9.79
N LYS A 170 9.70 0.82 8.77
CA LYS A 170 10.26 0.69 7.41
C LYS A 170 11.70 0.14 7.46
N PRO A 171 11.89 -1.06 8.06
CA PRO A 171 13.19 -1.54 8.47
C PRO A 171 14.05 -2.00 7.28
N ASN A 172 15.32 -2.30 7.56
CA ASN A 172 16.21 -2.88 6.58
C ASN A 172 15.68 -4.20 6.03
N ARG A 173 15.92 -4.43 4.72
CA ARG A 173 15.74 -5.71 4.05
C ARG A 173 16.97 -6.55 4.33
N LEU A 174 16.89 -7.43 5.35
CA LEU A 174 18.01 -8.27 5.73
C LEU A 174 18.45 -9.18 4.59
N PHE A 175 17.47 -9.75 3.88
CA PHE A 175 17.70 -10.54 2.68
C PHE A 175 16.64 -10.24 1.64
N VAL A 176 17.07 -10.15 0.38
CA VAL A 176 16.20 -10.20 -0.79
C VAL A 176 16.53 -11.48 -1.55
N ILE A 177 15.51 -12.31 -1.73
CA ILE A 177 15.64 -13.64 -2.34
C ILE A 177 14.80 -13.65 -3.61
N LYS A 178 15.39 -14.09 -4.71
CA LYS A 178 14.73 -14.27 -6.01
C LYS A 178 14.95 -15.67 -6.53
N ALA A 179 13.86 -16.38 -6.82
CA ALA A 179 13.90 -17.77 -7.29
C ALA A 179 14.81 -18.66 -6.39
N GLY A 180 14.69 -18.50 -5.07
CA GLY A 180 15.46 -19.25 -4.07
C GLY A 180 16.92 -18.81 -3.89
N LYS A 181 17.38 -17.77 -4.61
CA LYS A 181 18.76 -17.26 -4.49
C LYS A 181 18.76 -15.91 -3.77
N VAL A 182 19.66 -15.74 -2.80
CA VAL A 182 19.90 -14.44 -2.16
C VAL A 182 20.56 -13.53 -3.19
N ILE A 183 19.88 -12.43 -3.55
CA ILE A 183 20.37 -11.44 -4.51
C ILE A 183 20.81 -10.13 -3.86
N ALA A 184 20.38 -9.87 -2.62
CA ALA A 184 20.87 -8.75 -1.81
C ALA A 184 20.82 -9.09 -0.33
N ARG A 185 21.73 -8.50 0.44
CA ARG A 185 21.79 -8.60 1.90
C ARG A 185 22.19 -7.25 2.48
N THR A 186 21.49 -6.85 3.56
CA THR A 186 21.83 -5.64 4.34
C THR A 186 22.02 -6.05 5.80
N ALA A 187 23.03 -5.47 6.45
CA ALA A 187 23.26 -5.70 7.87
C ALA A 187 22.08 -5.20 8.72
N PRO A 188 21.77 -5.86 9.84
CA PRO A 188 20.79 -5.37 10.78
C PRO A 188 21.18 -3.97 11.28
N ARG A 189 20.17 -3.11 11.43
CA ARG A 189 20.34 -1.80 12.07
C ARG A 189 20.23 -1.99 13.59
N VAL A 190 21.32 -1.69 14.30
CA VAL A 190 21.39 -1.76 15.76
C VAL A 190 21.79 -0.38 16.28
N GLY A 191 21.04 0.15 17.24
CA GLY A 191 21.42 1.37 17.95
C GLY A 191 22.33 1.03 19.15
N GLU A 192 23.38 1.78 19.33
CA GLU A 192 24.23 1.72 20.51
C GLU A 192 23.82 2.81 21.51
N LEU A 193 23.78 2.46 22.79
CA LEU A 193 23.40 3.37 23.87
C LEU A 193 24.55 3.53 24.87
N PHE A 194 25.00 4.75 25.04
CA PHE A 194 26.11 5.10 25.94
C PHE A 194 25.64 5.72 27.27
N LEU A 195 24.49 5.27 27.79
CA LEU A 195 23.95 5.73 29.05
C LEU A 195 24.23 4.71 30.16
N SER A 196 24.83 5.17 31.28
CA SER A 196 25.10 4.33 32.45
C SER A 196 23.81 3.72 32.99
N GLY A 197 23.84 2.43 33.35
CA GLY A 197 22.69 1.70 33.88
C GLY A 197 21.60 1.34 32.86
N ARG A 198 21.85 1.50 31.55
CA ARG A 198 20.96 1.08 30.47
C ARG A 198 21.60 -0.03 29.63
N PRO A 199 20.80 -0.83 28.89
CA PRO A 199 21.34 -1.79 27.94
C PRO A 199 22.24 -1.09 26.92
N ALA A 200 23.35 -1.70 26.53
CA ALA A 200 24.28 -1.14 25.55
C ALA A 200 23.70 -1.09 24.13
N SER A 201 22.67 -1.86 23.84
CA SER A 201 22.00 -1.86 22.53
C SER A 201 20.49 -1.77 22.71
N ILE A 202 19.84 -1.13 21.75
CA ILE A 202 18.37 -1.01 21.70
C ILE A 202 17.90 -1.64 20.39
N ASP A 203 17.02 -2.64 20.50
CA ASP A 203 16.20 -3.13 19.40
C ASP A 203 14.82 -2.46 19.50
N MET A 204 14.56 -1.50 18.64
CA MET A 204 13.31 -0.74 18.62
C MET A 204 12.07 -1.61 18.26
N GLY A 205 12.28 -2.83 17.81
CA GLY A 205 11.22 -3.73 17.37
C GLY A 205 10.82 -4.80 18.40
N ARG A 206 11.74 -5.24 19.26
CA ARG A 206 11.53 -6.46 20.06
C ARG A 206 10.99 -6.23 21.48
N ASP A 207 11.26 -5.10 22.08
CA ASP A 207 11.01 -4.91 23.54
C ASP A 207 9.72 -4.15 23.86
N TYR A 208 8.99 -3.68 22.84
CA TYR A 208 7.72 -3.00 23.07
C TYR A 208 6.53 -3.94 22.88
N VAL A 209 6.05 -4.50 23.96
CA VAL A 209 4.72 -5.14 24.00
C VAL A 209 3.71 -4.06 24.44
N PRO A 210 2.77 -3.65 23.58
CA PRO A 210 1.75 -2.69 23.96
C PRO A 210 0.99 -3.18 25.19
N PRO A 211 0.69 -2.32 26.17
CA PRO A 211 -0.02 -2.72 27.40
C PRO A 211 -1.37 -3.41 27.16
N VAL A 212 -1.98 -3.19 26.02
CA VAL A 212 -3.28 -3.78 25.60
C VAL A 212 -3.18 -5.29 25.30
N LEU A 213 -1.99 -5.82 25.03
CA LEU A 213 -1.79 -7.25 24.71
C LEU A 213 -1.29 -8.07 25.91
N GLN A 214 -1.21 -7.48 27.09
CA GLN A 214 -0.80 -8.15 28.34
C GLN A 214 -1.99 -8.66 29.18
N ARG A 215 -3.19 -8.77 28.59
CA ARG A 215 -4.39 -9.29 29.27
C ARG A 215 -4.76 -10.67 28.78
#